data_7389413f6aedfddfa0f9e86c843f7c04
#
_entry.id   7389413f6aedfddfa0f9e86c843f7c04
#
_cell.length_a   1.000
_cell.length_b   1.000
_cell.length_c   1.000
_cell.angle_alpha   90.00
_cell.angle_beta   90.00
_cell.angle_gamma   90.00
#
_symmetry.space_group_name_H-M   'P 1'
#
loop_
_entity.id
_entity.type
_entity.pdbx_description
1 polymer ?
#
loop_
_entity_poly.entity_id
_entity_poly.type
_entity_poly.pdbx_seq_one_letter_code
_entity_poly.pdbx_strand_id
1 'polypeptide(L)'
;MIYMKKKKGEIVDLIWGATLLGAGGGGSPRPPLAMLDELFKQREYVEVVSPEDVPDSARVVVSAGMGSPVVLLKEGWKEEEVYAFDRLEELIGKIDYITPVESGGFNSFVPIHNAAIRNLPVVDGDGAGRAIPELEQTTFHLGGVPLEPICLADSKGNSAILYPKDAKMGEDMARAVTTVYGMTAGITCYPMSGKEMKATIVPGALTLNEKVGRALREAKASGEDVVEAALKAMDGYLLAKGKVKKKTEEVKAGFDYGKVYVEDVVVDYKNENMVAWKEGKPLTMVPDSICWLTTDGKPLTNVDIKEGLDVAVIGKKAHEKWRVPEGFEVFRHILKLLGYEGEYKPIEELVK
;
A
#
# COMPACT_ATOMS: atom_id res chain seq x y z
N MET A 1 -27.65 -1.59 3.74
CA MET A 1 -26.24 -1.20 3.66
C MET A 1 -25.75 -0.95 5.08
N ILE A 2 -24.77 -1.70 5.55
CA ILE A 2 -24.24 -1.57 6.90
C ILE A 2 -22.86 -0.92 6.80
N TYR A 3 -22.73 0.31 7.33
CA TYR A 3 -21.45 0.99 7.42
C TYR A 3 -20.78 0.68 8.76
N MET A 4 -19.51 0.29 8.72
CA MET A 4 -18.66 0.18 9.89
C MET A 4 -18.16 1.59 10.25
N LYS A 5 -18.47 2.04 11.47
CA LYS A 5 -18.03 3.34 11.97
C LYS A 5 -16.69 3.18 12.68
N LYS A 6 -15.64 3.71 12.07
CA LYS A 6 -14.26 3.64 12.60
C LYS A 6 -13.91 4.92 13.34
N LYS A 7 -13.59 4.79 14.62
CA LYS A 7 -13.14 5.89 15.47
C LYS A 7 -11.64 6.12 15.32
N LYS A 8 -11.14 7.24 15.80
CA LYS A 8 -9.73 7.63 15.73
C LYS A 8 -8.75 6.53 16.13
N GLY A 9 -8.99 5.84 17.27
CA GLY A 9 -8.12 4.76 17.75
C GLY A 9 -8.02 3.58 16.79
N GLU A 10 -9.14 3.22 16.13
CA GLU A 10 -9.19 2.15 15.15
C GLU A 10 -8.43 2.55 13.85
N ILE A 11 -8.48 3.83 13.47
CA ILE A 11 -7.68 4.35 12.34
C ILE A 11 -6.19 4.40 12.69
N VAL A 12 -5.82 4.69 13.94
CA VAL A 12 -4.41 4.57 14.38
C VAL A 12 -3.92 3.13 14.25
N ASP A 13 -4.69 2.16 14.74
CA ASP A 13 -4.36 0.74 14.59
C ASP A 13 -4.26 0.37 13.09
N LEU A 14 -5.21 0.81 12.26
CA LEU A 14 -5.19 0.59 10.81
C LEU A 14 -3.90 1.12 10.16
N ILE A 15 -3.48 2.34 10.46
CA ILE A 15 -2.26 2.95 9.91
C ILE A 15 -1.01 2.13 10.27
N TRP A 16 -0.89 1.68 11.53
CA TRP A 16 0.24 0.88 11.96
C TRP A 16 0.25 -0.51 11.33
N GLY A 17 -0.90 -1.18 11.25
CA GLY A 17 -0.99 -2.45 10.56
C GLY A 17 -0.73 -2.34 9.06
N ALA A 18 -1.24 -1.30 8.41
CA ALA A 18 -0.98 -1.01 7.01
C ALA A 18 0.51 -0.73 6.74
N THR A 19 1.21 -0.08 7.68
CA THR A 19 2.66 0.12 7.59
C THR A 19 3.41 -1.22 7.56
N LEU A 20 3.00 -2.19 8.39
CA LEU A 20 3.59 -3.53 8.36
C LEU A 20 3.25 -4.25 7.05
N LEU A 21 1.97 -4.28 6.68
CA LEU A 21 1.47 -4.99 5.50
C LEU A 21 1.88 -4.33 4.18
N GLY A 22 2.35 -3.08 4.21
CA GLY A 22 2.90 -2.35 3.06
C GLY A 22 4.20 -2.92 2.49
N ALA A 23 4.69 -4.04 3.01
CA ALA A 23 5.86 -4.74 2.46
C ALA A 23 7.07 -3.82 2.20
N GLY A 24 7.36 -2.92 3.13
CA GLY A 24 8.46 -1.95 3.05
C GLY A 24 8.14 -0.65 2.32
N GLY A 25 6.98 -0.54 1.67
CA GLY A 25 6.53 0.66 0.96
C GLY A 25 5.18 1.20 1.44
N GLY A 26 4.40 1.79 0.51
CA GLY A 26 3.08 2.35 0.82
C GLY A 26 3.11 3.62 1.67
N GLY A 27 4.26 4.24 1.82
CA GLY A 27 4.51 5.50 2.51
C GLY A 27 4.56 5.42 4.03
N SER A 28 5.15 6.45 4.63
CA SER A 28 5.33 6.57 6.08
C SER A 28 4.02 6.79 6.83
N PRO A 29 3.82 6.21 8.02
CA PRO A 29 2.65 6.49 8.88
C PRO A 29 2.67 7.87 9.53
N ARG A 30 3.80 8.60 9.50
CA ARG A 30 3.95 9.87 10.23
C ARG A 30 3.01 10.98 9.75
N PRO A 31 2.89 11.27 8.44
CA PRO A 31 1.94 12.27 7.98
C PRO A 31 0.49 11.93 8.33
N PRO A 32 -0.02 10.70 8.08
CA PRO A 32 -1.35 10.31 8.52
C PRO A 32 -1.63 10.50 10.00
N LEU A 33 -0.70 10.07 10.86
CA LEU A 33 -0.85 10.21 12.31
C LEU A 33 -0.91 11.68 12.76
N ALA A 34 -0.19 12.57 12.07
CA ALA A 34 -0.26 14.02 12.33
C ALA A 34 -1.58 14.64 11.85
N MET A 35 -2.19 14.12 10.78
CA MET A 35 -3.45 14.63 10.22
C MET A 35 -4.69 14.15 10.99
N LEU A 36 -4.59 13.04 11.72
CA LEU A 36 -5.73 12.44 12.44
C LEU A 36 -6.39 13.38 13.44
N ASP A 37 -5.61 14.18 14.17
CA ASP A 37 -6.16 15.09 15.18
C ASP A 37 -7.08 16.12 14.53
N GLU A 38 -6.69 16.67 13.38
CA GLU A 38 -7.51 17.64 12.66
C GLU A 38 -8.76 16.99 12.06
N LEU A 39 -8.59 15.82 11.45
CA LEU A 39 -9.71 15.07 10.88
C LEU A 39 -10.79 14.75 11.93
N PHE A 40 -10.41 14.31 13.11
CA PHE A 40 -11.34 13.91 14.18
C PHE A 40 -11.77 15.05 15.11
N LYS A 41 -11.33 16.30 14.90
CA LYS A 41 -11.96 17.48 15.52
C LYS A 41 -13.36 17.73 14.98
N GLN A 42 -13.62 17.40 13.72
CA GLN A 42 -14.85 17.72 13.01
C GLN A 42 -15.79 16.51 12.88
N ARG A 43 -15.38 15.32 13.33
CA ARG A 43 -16.16 14.09 13.22
C ARG A 43 -15.81 13.07 14.29
N GLU A 44 -16.78 12.22 14.64
CA GLU A 44 -16.59 11.16 15.62
C GLU A 44 -16.07 9.87 15.00
N TYR A 45 -16.33 9.64 13.70
CA TYR A 45 -15.98 8.43 12.97
C TYR A 45 -15.82 8.69 11.46
N VAL A 46 -15.20 7.77 10.78
CA VAL A 46 -15.24 7.61 9.33
C VAL A 46 -16.04 6.35 8.97
N GLU A 47 -16.66 6.34 7.81
CA GLU A 47 -17.49 5.22 7.35
C GLU A 47 -16.68 4.31 6.43
N VAL A 48 -16.70 3.01 6.74
CA VAL A 48 -16.10 1.95 5.94
C VAL A 48 -17.21 0.96 5.57
N VAL A 49 -17.26 0.54 4.31
CA VAL A 49 -18.30 -0.36 3.78
C VAL A 49 -17.67 -1.64 3.26
N SER A 50 -18.31 -2.79 3.50
CA SER A 50 -17.91 -4.05 2.86
C SER A 50 -18.07 -3.94 1.34
N PRO A 51 -17.14 -4.47 0.52
CA PRO A 51 -17.30 -4.54 -0.93
C PRO A 51 -18.65 -5.14 -1.36
N GLU A 52 -19.13 -6.14 -0.65
CA GLU A 52 -20.40 -6.83 -0.95
C GLU A 52 -21.62 -5.90 -0.83
N ASP A 53 -21.56 -4.90 0.05
CA ASP A 53 -22.64 -3.95 0.27
C ASP A 53 -22.66 -2.78 -0.74
N VAL A 54 -21.62 -2.63 -1.58
CA VAL A 54 -21.58 -1.59 -2.62
C VAL A 54 -22.53 -1.98 -3.77
N PRO A 55 -23.45 -1.10 -4.21
CA PRO A 55 -24.31 -1.39 -5.37
C PRO A 55 -23.50 -1.65 -6.64
N ASP A 56 -23.91 -2.60 -7.47
CA ASP A 56 -23.23 -2.93 -8.74
C ASP A 56 -23.11 -1.74 -9.69
N SER A 57 -24.10 -0.83 -9.68
CA SER A 57 -24.12 0.38 -10.51
C SER A 57 -23.42 1.59 -9.89
N ALA A 58 -22.90 1.47 -8.66
CA ALA A 58 -22.20 2.56 -8.00
C ALA A 58 -20.89 2.89 -8.75
N ARG A 59 -20.50 4.14 -8.71
CA ARG A 59 -19.19 4.57 -9.25
C ARG A 59 -18.16 4.59 -8.13
N VAL A 60 -17.11 3.79 -8.30
CA VAL A 60 -16.00 3.63 -7.37
C VAL A 60 -14.73 4.13 -8.04
N VAL A 61 -13.87 4.81 -7.31
CA VAL A 61 -12.55 5.25 -7.79
C VAL A 61 -11.47 4.92 -6.77
N VAL A 62 -10.25 4.80 -7.26
CA VAL A 62 -9.04 4.73 -6.42
C VAL A 62 -8.57 6.13 -6.10
N SER A 63 -8.22 6.39 -4.84
CA SER A 63 -7.53 7.61 -4.40
C SER A 63 -6.24 7.24 -3.66
N ALA A 64 -5.14 7.93 -3.96
CA ALA A 64 -3.82 7.66 -3.39
C ALA A 64 -2.93 8.90 -3.41
N GLY A 65 -1.77 8.78 -2.79
CA GLY A 65 -0.65 9.69 -2.99
C GLY A 65 0.45 9.01 -3.80
N MET A 66 1.06 9.78 -4.70
CA MET A 66 2.18 9.34 -5.55
C MET A 66 3.39 10.24 -5.34
N GLY A 67 4.58 9.66 -5.33
CA GLY A 67 5.82 10.43 -5.31
C GLY A 67 6.88 9.95 -4.32
N SER A 68 7.76 10.85 -3.92
CA SER A 68 8.90 10.56 -3.06
C SER A 68 8.51 10.54 -1.57
N PRO A 69 8.70 9.41 -0.86
CA PRO A 69 8.47 9.35 0.59
C PRO A 69 9.31 10.35 1.38
N VAL A 70 10.53 10.65 0.92
CA VAL A 70 11.43 11.61 1.58
C VAL A 70 10.88 13.03 1.46
N VAL A 71 10.38 13.41 0.29
CA VAL A 71 9.79 14.74 0.07
C VAL A 71 8.50 14.87 0.87
N LEU A 72 7.65 13.84 0.86
CA LEU A 72 6.43 13.82 1.65
C LEU A 72 6.69 14.03 3.16
N LEU A 73 7.74 13.41 3.70
CA LEU A 73 8.12 13.59 5.11
C LEU A 73 8.61 15.00 5.42
N LYS A 74 9.24 15.67 4.46
CA LYS A 74 9.80 17.01 4.62
C LYS A 74 8.76 18.12 4.42
N GLU A 75 7.98 18.04 3.35
CA GLU A 75 7.04 19.08 2.93
C GLU A 75 5.63 18.91 3.55
N GLY A 76 5.32 17.69 4.03
CA GLY A 76 4.00 17.30 4.52
C GLY A 76 3.03 16.98 3.39
N TRP A 77 1.80 16.68 3.78
CA TRP A 77 0.66 16.43 2.89
C TRP A 77 -0.45 17.41 3.24
N LYS A 78 -1.16 17.88 2.23
CA LYS A 78 -2.26 18.84 2.43
C LYS A 78 -3.57 18.24 1.92
N GLU A 79 -3.98 18.59 0.71
CA GLU A 79 -5.26 18.18 0.12
C GLU A 79 -5.09 17.79 -1.36
N GLU A 80 -3.91 17.30 -1.74
CA GLU A 80 -3.57 16.94 -3.12
C GLU A 80 -4.55 15.90 -3.67
N GLU A 81 -4.94 14.92 -2.86
CA GLU A 81 -5.91 13.89 -3.23
C GLU A 81 -7.32 14.45 -3.43
N VAL A 82 -7.67 15.51 -2.68
CA VAL A 82 -8.97 16.17 -2.80
C VAL A 82 -9.08 16.86 -4.15
N TYR A 83 -8.04 17.62 -4.55
CA TYR A 83 -8.02 18.25 -5.86
C TYR A 83 -8.00 17.25 -7.03
N ALA A 84 -7.25 16.15 -6.90
CA ALA A 84 -7.23 15.10 -7.92
C ALA A 84 -8.61 14.43 -8.07
N PHE A 85 -9.30 14.19 -6.95
CA PHE A 85 -10.65 13.63 -6.95
C PHE A 85 -11.65 14.60 -7.61
N ASP A 86 -11.63 15.89 -7.26
CA ASP A 86 -12.51 16.91 -7.86
C ASP A 86 -12.39 16.92 -9.38
N ARG A 87 -11.17 16.83 -9.90
CA ARG A 87 -10.95 16.81 -11.36
C ARG A 87 -11.54 15.56 -12.01
N LEU A 88 -11.44 14.41 -11.34
CA LEU A 88 -12.06 13.21 -11.89
C LEU A 88 -13.60 13.28 -11.81
N GLU A 89 -14.16 13.74 -10.69
CA GLU A 89 -15.61 13.86 -10.52
C GLU A 89 -16.23 14.88 -11.51
N GLU A 90 -15.56 16.00 -11.77
CA GLU A 90 -15.96 16.96 -12.82
C GLU A 90 -16.03 16.30 -14.21
N LEU A 91 -15.13 15.36 -14.48
CA LEU A 91 -15.02 14.69 -15.77
C LEU A 91 -16.05 13.57 -15.97
N ILE A 92 -16.22 12.70 -14.96
CA ILE A 92 -17.02 11.48 -15.08
C ILE A 92 -18.38 11.58 -14.38
N GLY A 93 -18.65 12.68 -13.67
CA GLY A 93 -19.85 12.87 -12.84
C GLY A 93 -19.69 12.22 -11.46
N LYS A 94 -20.73 12.34 -10.63
CA LYS A 94 -20.75 11.95 -9.23
C LYS A 94 -20.08 10.60 -8.96
N ILE A 95 -19.17 10.60 -7.97
CA ILE A 95 -18.51 9.41 -7.43
C ILE A 95 -19.20 9.02 -6.11
N ASP A 96 -19.44 7.74 -5.90
CA ASP A 96 -20.20 7.24 -4.75
C ASP A 96 -19.30 6.64 -3.68
N TYR A 97 -18.17 6.05 -4.06
CA TYR A 97 -17.24 5.34 -3.15
C TYR A 97 -15.78 5.56 -3.54
N ILE A 98 -14.93 5.50 -2.54
CA ILE A 98 -13.46 5.56 -2.69
C ILE A 98 -12.86 4.25 -2.18
N THR A 99 -11.83 3.75 -2.86
CA THR A 99 -11.03 2.59 -2.42
C THR A 99 -9.55 2.92 -2.42
N PRO A 100 -8.74 2.35 -1.50
CA PRO A 100 -7.29 2.41 -1.59
C PRO A 100 -6.76 1.70 -2.84
N VAL A 101 -5.61 2.14 -3.33
CA VAL A 101 -4.85 1.41 -4.36
C VAL A 101 -4.15 0.19 -3.77
N GLU A 102 -3.67 0.29 -2.52
CA GLU A 102 -2.72 -0.61 -1.88
C GLU A 102 -2.79 -0.51 -0.36
N SER A 103 -2.22 -1.50 0.35
CA SER A 103 -1.95 -1.39 1.78
C SER A 103 -0.63 -0.66 2.02
N GLY A 104 -0.66 0.38 2.84
CA GLY A 104 0.52 1.17 3.21
C GLY A 104 0.19 2.22 4.26
N GLY A 105 1.15 2.58 5.10
CA GLY A 105 0.92 3.50 6.21
C GLY A 105 0.34 4.85 5.78
N PHE A 106 0.75 5.34 4.62
CA PHE A 106 0.21 6.55 4.02
C PHE A 106 -0.96 6.24 3.07
N ASN A 107 -0.79 5.33 2.12
CA ASN A 107 -1.77 5.09 1.05
C ASN A 107 -3.04 4.36 1.48
N SER A 108 -3.08 3.72 2.65
CA SER A 108 -4.35 3.28 3.23
C SER A 108 -5.12 4.43 3.89
N PHE A 109 -4.43 5.50 4.33
CA PHE A 109 -5.07 6.64 4.99
C PHE A 109 -5.58 7.70 4.01
N VAL A 110 -4.87 7.97 2.91
CA VAL A 110 -5.25 8.99 1.92
C VAL A 110 -6.70 8.84 1.43
N PRO A 111 -7.17 7.65 1.01
CA PRO A 111 -8.57 7.47 0.61
C PRO A 111 -9.56 7.66 1.78
N ILE A 112 -9.17 7.31 3.01
CA ILE A 112 -9.98 7.55 4.21
C ILE A 112 -10.12 9.05 4.46
N HIS A 113 -9.05 9.80 4.35
CA HIS A 113 -9.04 11.26 4.50
C HIS A 113 -9.90 11.94 3.44
N ASN A 114 -9.71 11.58 2.17
CA ASN A 114 -10.47 12.12 1.06
C ASN A 114 -11.98 11.82 1.20
N ALA A 115 -12.33 10.57 1.47
CA ALA A 115 -13.71 10.16 1.70
C ALA A 115 -14.35 10.88 2.88
N ALA A 116 -13.59 11.04 3.98
CA ALA A 116 -14.06 11.73 5.16
C ALA A 116 -14.39 13.20 4.87
N ILE A 117 -13.53 13.94 4.17
CA ILE A 117 -13.79 15.35 3.79
C ILE A 117 -15.09 15.46 2.97
N ARG A 118 -15.40 14.46 2.15
CA ARG A 118 -16.57 14.45 1.25
C ARG A 118 -17.81 13.80 1.84
N ASN A 119 -17.72 13.26 3.04
CA ASN A 119 -18.78 12.43 3.65
C ASN A 119 -19.16 11.23 2.75
N LEU A 120 -18.18 10.63 2.11
CA LEU A 120 -18.30 9.39 1.35
C LEU A 120 -17.79 8.21 2.20
N PRO A 121 -18.30 7.00 2.00
CA PRO A 121 -17.73 5.81 2.61
C PRO A 121 -16.49 5.32 1.83
N VAL A 122 -15.54 4.73 2.56
CA VAL A 122 -14.41 3.99 1.99
C VAL A 122 -14.75 2.52 1.90
N VAL A 123 -14.38 1.87 0.80
CA VAL A 123 -14.56 0.42 0.64
C VAL A 123 -13.49 -0.33 1.43
N ASP A 124 -13.90 -1.36 2.19
CA ASP A 124 -13.00 -2.24 2.95
C ASP A 124 -12.27 -3.21 2.01
N GLY A 125 -11.22 -2.74 1.41
CA GLY A 125 -10.38 -3.48 0.49
C GLY A 125 -9.38 -2.56 -0.18
N ASP A 126 -8.53 -3.12 -1.03
CA ASP A 126 -7.59 -2.37 -1.87
C ASP A 126 -7.27 -3.14 -3.17
N GLY A 127 -6.42 -2.57 -4.02
CA GLY A 127 -6.02 -3.17 -5.28
C GLY A 127 -4.86 -4.17 -5.19
N ALA A 128 -4.32 -4.47 -4.01
CA ALA A 128 -3.10 -5.27 -3.96
C ALA A 128 -2.93 -6.15 -2.71
N GLY A 129 -3.44 -5.75 -1.53
CA GLY A 129 -3.19 -6.42 -0.25
C GLY A 129 -1.76 -6.26 0.26
N ARG A 130 -0.98 -5.40 -0.37
CA ARG A 130 0.39 -4.98 -0.08
C ARG A 130 0.66 -3.63 -0.74
N ALA A 131 1.81 -2.99 -0.52
CA ALA A 131 2.21 -1.87 -1.36
C ALA A 131 2.90 -2.35 -2.65
N ILE A 132 2.80 -1.52 -3.68
CA ILE A 132 3.24 -1.80 -5.06
C ILE A 132 4.00 -0.61 -5.65
N PRO A 133 5.08 -0.84 -6.43
CA PRO A 133 5.88 0.26 -6.99
C PRO A 133 5.28 0.92 -8.23
N GLU A 134 4.39 0.26 -8.97
CA GLU A 134 3.86 0.73 -10.26
C GLU A 134 2.34 0.53 -10.35
N LEU A 135 1.65 1.45 -11.04
CA LEU A 135 0.19 1.52 -11.09
C LEU A 135 -0.47 0.30 -11.76
N GLU A 136 0.22 -0.40 -12.67
CA GLU A 136 -0.29 -1.64 -13.29
C GLU A 136 -0.27 -2.85 -12.35
N GLN A 137 0.42 -2.75 -11.23
CA GLN A 137 0.56 -3.87 -10.28
C GLN A 137 -0.61 -3.91 -9.29
N THR A 138 -1.83 -3.90 -9.82
CA THR A 138 -3.06 -4.01 -9.05
C THR A 138 -3.93 -5.15 -9.54
N THR A 139 -4.74 -5.70 -8.65
CA THR A 139 -5.79 -6.67 -9.02
C THR A 139 -6.89 -6.01 -9.85
N PHE A 140 -7.04 -4.68 -9.80
CA PHE A 140 -7.90 -3.92 -10.71
C PHE A 140 -7.42 -4.05 -12.15
N HIS A 141 -6.13 -3.81 -12.40
CA HIS A 141 -5.51 -3.98 -13.71
C HIS A 141 -5.61 -5.43 -14.21
N LEU A 142 -5.29 -6.40 -13.36
CA LEU A 142 -5.41 -7.83 -13.70
C LEU A 142 -6.84 -8.23 -14.09
N GLY A 143 -7.83 -7.61 -13.46
CA GLY A 143 -9.24 -7.81 -13.78
C GLY A 143 -9.75 -7.02 -14.98
N GLY A 144 -8.86 -6.30 -15.68
CA GLY A 144 -9.18 -5.56 -16.89
C GLY A 144 -9.86 -4.20 -16.67
N VAL A 145 -9.82 -3.66 -15.44
CA VAL A 145 -10.30 -2.30 -15.17
C VAL A 145 -9.33 -1.29 -15.79
N PRO A 146 -9.80 -0.36 -16.62
CA PRO A 146 -8.95 0.69 -17.20
C PRO A 146 -8.37 1.61 -16.12
N LEU A 147 -7.07 1.91 -16.22
CA LEU A 147 -6.41 2.83 -15.31
C LEU A 147 -6.89 4.28 -15.51
N GLU A 148 -7.14 4.64 -16.75
CA GLU A 148 -7.54 5.99 -17.19
C GLU A 148 -9.06 6.25 -17.06
N PRO A 149 -9.47 7.53 -16.99
CA PRO A 149 -8.62 8.72 -16.86
C PRO A 149 -7.88 8.78 -15.53
N ILE A 150 -6.62 9.23 -15.55
CA ILE A 150 -5.81 9.46 -14.36
C ILE A 150 -5.81 10.96 -14.08
N CYS A 151 -6.29 11.36 -12.91
CA CYS A 151 -6.22 12.75 -12.45
C CYS A 151 -5.15 12.89 -11.39
N LEU A 152 -4.23 13.85 -11.58
CA LEU A 152 -3.21 14.21 -10.61
C LEU A 152 -3.37 15.68 -10.20
N ALA A 153 -3.04 15.98 -8.95
CA ALA A 153 -2.98 17.36 -8.48
C ALA A 153 -1.85 17.55 -7.45
N ASP A 154 -1.34 18.79 -7.40
CA ASP A 154 -0.41 19.23 -6.36
C ASP A 154 -1.13 19.99 -5.23
N SER A 155 -0.40 20.34 -4.18
CA SER A 155 -0.90 21.10 -3.03
C SER A 155 -1.32 22.54 -3.33
N LYS A 156 -1.11 23.02 -4.56
CA LYS A 156 -1.48 24.37 -5.01
C LYS A 156 -2.72 24.36 -5.91
N GLY A 157 -3.28 23.17 -6.18
CA GLY A 157 -4.43 22.97 -7.06
C GLY A 157 -4.08 22.88 -8.55
N ASN A 158 -2.78 22.85 -8.93
CA ASN A 158 -2.42 22.47 -10.29
C ASN A 158 -2.84 21.05 -10.54
N SER A 159 -3.44 20.75 -11.70
CA SER A 159 -3.95 19.44 -12.02
C SER A 159 -3.66 19.01 -13.45
N ALA A 160 -3.54 17.70 -13.67
CA ALA A 160 -3.39 17.08 -14.98
C ALA A 160 -4.35 15.90 -15.10
N ILE A 161 -4.90 15.71 -16.31
CA ILE A 161 -5.71 14.56 -16.67
C ILE A 161 -4.97 13.79 -17.77
N LEU A 162 -4.75 12.51 -17.57
CA LEU A 162 -3.97 11.67 -18.47
C LEU A 162 -4.85 10.56 -19.06
N TYR A 163 -4.64 10.30 -20.36
CA TYR A 163 -5.23 9.20 -21.11
C TYR A 163 -4.11 8.38 -21.74
N PRO A 164 -3.44 7.52 -20.97
CA PRO A 164 -2.37 6.68 -21.48
C PRO A 164 -2.91 5.58 -22.40
N LYS A 165 -2.05 5.09 -23.33
CA LYS A 165 -2.39 3.97 -24.20
C LYS A 165 -2.48 2.63 -23.43
N ASP A 166 -1.69 2.51 -22.40
CA ASP A 166 -1.61 1.33 -21.51
C ASP A 166 -1.18 1.75 -20.11
N ALA A 167 -1.29 0.84 -19.15
CA ALA A 167 -1.02 1.14 -17.75
C ALA A 167 0.46 1.48 -17.48
N LYS A 168 1.41 0.86 -18.21
CA LYS A 168 2.84 1.17 -18.10
C LYS A 168 3.12 2.63 -18.53
N MET A 169 2.55 3.07 -19.64
CA MET A 169 2.65 4.46 -20.07
C MET A 169 1.95 5.39 -19.07
N GLY A 170 0.85 4.92 -18.44
CA GLY A 170 0.15 5.66 -17.38
C GLY A 170 1.05 5.94 -16.18
N GLU A 171 1.79 4.95 -15.72
CA GLU A 171 2.80 5.09 -14.67
C GLU A 171 3.87 6.11 -15.05
N ASP A 172 4.46 5.98 -16.25
CA ASP A 172 5.54 6.87 -16.71
C ASP A 172 5.07 8.33 -16.83
N MET A 173 3.87 8.55 -17.38
CA MET A 173 3.26 9.88 -17.50
C MET A 173 2.94 10.48 -16.12
N ALA A 174 2.34 9.69 -15.22
CA ALA A 174 1.99 10.14 -13.88
C ALA A 174 3.24 10.52 -13.07
N ARG A 175 4.34 9.77 -13.17
CA ARG A 175 5.62 10.12 -12.54
C ARG A 175 6.24 11.39 -13.12
N ALA A 176 6.16 11.60 -14.43
CA ALA A 176 6.66 12.83 -15.04
C ALA A 176 5.90 14.06 -14.51
N VAL A 177 4.57 13.99 -14.43
CA VAL A 177 3.73 15.03 -13.83
C VAL A 177 4.06 15.24 -12.34
N THR A 178 4.14 14.16 -11.57
CA THR A 178 4.50 14.21 -10.13
C THR A 178 5.86 14.89 -9.92
N THR A 179 6.82 14.63 -10.80
CA THR A 179 8.14 15.29 -10.75
C THR A 179 8.01 16.81 -10.94
N VAL A 180 7.19 17.27 -11.90
CA VAL A 180 6.92 18.69 -12.13
C VAL A 180 6.22 19.34 -10.94
N TYR A 181 5.37 18.59 -10.23
CA TYR A 181 4.66 19.06 -9.02
C TYR A 181 5.53 19.12 -7.75
N GLY A 182 6.82 18.84 -7.87
CA GLY A 182 7.75 18.87 -6.74
C GLY A 182 7.91 17.53 -6.04
N MET A 183 7.73 16.44 -6.78
CA MET A 183 7.94 15.05 -6.35
C MET A 183 6.83 14.44 -5.47
N THR A 184 5.69 15.12 -5.31
CA THR A 184 4.49 14.58 -4.65
C THR A 184 3.23 15.02 -5.39
N ALA A 185 2.24 14.15 -5.49
CA ALA A 185 0.94 14.44 -6.09
C ALA A 185 -0.15 13.57 -5.47
N GLY A 186 -1.35 14.12 -5.32
CA GLY A 186 -2.58 13.34 -5.19
C GLY A 186 -2.93 12.70 -6.52
N ILE A 187 -3.40 11.48 -6.51
CA ILE A 187 -3.84 10.75 -7.70
C ILE A 187 -5.21 10.14 -7.48
N THR A 188 -6.08 10.27 -8.47
CA THR A 188 -7.37 9.57 -8.55
C THR A 188 -7.48 8.89 -9.92
N CYS A 189 -7.72 7.57 -9.92
CA CYS A 189 -7.68 6.75 -11.12
C CYS A 189 -8.59 5.51 -10.98
N TYR A 190 -8.54 4.59 -11.92
CA TYR A 190 -9.34 3.37 -11.94
C TYR A 190 -10.83 3.64 -11.68
N PRO A 191 -11.51 4.50 -12.49
CA PRO A 191 -12.96 4.64 -12.39
C PRO A 191 -13.61 3.33 -12.80
N MET A 192 -14.41 2.75 -11.89
CA MET A 192 -15.02 1.44 -12.09
C MET A 192 -16.43 1.40 -11.52
N SER A 193 -17.25 0.46 -11.99
CA SER A 193 -18.54 0.14 -11.38
C SER A 193 -18.34 -0.66 -10.08
N GLY A 194 -19.33 -0.64 -9.21
CA GLY A 194 -19.32 -1.50 -8.01
C GLY A 194 -19.22 -2.98 -8.36
N LYS A 195 -19.76 -3.41 -9.50
CA LYS A 195 -19.62 -4.78 -10.02
C LYS A 195 -18.17 -5.11 -10.37
N GLU A 196 -17.49 -4.26 -11.12
CA GLU A 196 -16.06 -4.43 -11.47
C GLU A 196 -15.18 -4.40 -10.22
N MET A 197 -15.46 -3.46 -9.32
CA MET A 197 -14.76 -3.37 -8.03
C MET A 197 -14.86 -4.68 -7.25
N LYS A 198 -16.05 -5.25 -7.03
CA LYS A 198 -16.22 -6.53 -6.32
C LYS A 198 -15.45 -7.68 -6.97
N ALA A 199 -15.44 -7.73 -8.30
CA ALA A 199 -14.73 -8.77 -9.03
C ALA A 199 -13.20 -8.69 -8.84
N THR A 200 -12.68 -7.49 -8.62
CA THR A 200 -11.23 -7.23 -8.70
C THR A 200 -10.56 -6.88 -7.37
N ILE A 201 -11.25 -6.21 -6.43
CA ILE A 201 -10.69 -5.77 -5.15
C ILE A 201 -10.16 -6.94 -4.30
N VAL A 202 -9.10 -6.73 -3.55
CA VAL A 202 -8.68 -7.57 -2.41
C VAL A 202 -9.53 -7.18 -1.21
N PRO A 203 -10.56 -7.97 -0.85
CA PRO A 203 -11.51 -7.57 0.18
C PRO A 203 -10.92 -7.65 1.57
N GLY A 204 -11.41 -6.81 2.50
CA GLY A 204 -11.04 -6.85 3.90
C GLY A 204 -9.64 -6.31 4.22
N ALA A 205 -8.99 -5.60 3.29
CA ALA A 205 -7.64 -5.10 3.49
C ALA A 205 -7.57 -4.06 4.64
N LEU A 206 -8.53 -3.15 4.74
CA LEU A 206 -8.58 -2.17 5.85
C LEU A 206 -8.86 -2.84 7.19
N THR A 207 -9.77 -3.81 7.21
CA THR A 207 -10.06 -4.62 8.42
C THR A 207 -8.84 -5.43 8.85
N LEU A 208 -8.09 -6.01 7.91
CA LEU A 208 -6.85 -6.73 8.22
C LEU A 208 -5.77 -5.79 8.76
N ASN A 209 -5.60 -4.62 8.14
CA ASN A 209 -4.67 -3.60 8.60
C ASN A 209 -4.98 -3.21 10.06
N GLU A 210 -6.24 -2.89 10.38
CA GLU A 210 -6.65 -2.57 11.75
C GLU A 210 -6.39 -3.74 12.72
N LYS A 211 -6.76 -4.97 12.34
CA LYS A 211 -6.53 -6.17 13.15
C LYS A 211 -5.06 -6.36 13.52
N VAL A 212 -4.17 -6.18 12.55
CA VAL A 212 -2.72 -6.32 12.75
C VAL A 212 -2.18 -5.23 13.67
N GLY A 213 -2.53 -3.96 13.41
CA GLY A 213 -2.08 -2.86 14.27
C GLY A 213 -2.60 -2.96 15.70
N ARG A 214 -3.86 -3.36 15.88
CA ARG A 214 -4.43 -3.64 17.20
C ARG A 214 -3.69 -4.75 17.93
N ALA A 215 -3.37 -5.85 17.25
CA ALA A 215 -2.61 -6.96 17.83
C ALA A 215 -1.21 -6.51 18.31
N LEU A 216 -0.51 -5.69 17.52
CA LEU A 216 0.77 -5.10 17.91
C LEU A 216 0.64 -4.22 19.16
N ARG A 217 -0.35 -3.34 19.20
CA ARG A 217 -0.61 -2.44 20.33
C ARG A 217 -0.96 -3.22 21.61
N GLU A 218 -1.80 -4.24 21.50
CA GLU A 218 -2.24 -5.05 22.63
C GLU A 218 -1.12 -5.93 23.17
N ALA A 219 -0.35 -6.60 22.30
CA ALA A 219 0.82 -7.39 22.70
C ALA A 219 1.87 -6.53 23.43
N LYS A 220 2.14 -5.31 22.91
CA LYS A 220 3.06 -4.37 23.55
C LYS A 220 2.55 -3.93 24.92
N ALA A 221 1.26 -3.70 25.08
CA ALA A 221 0.66 -3.28 26.36
C ALA A 221 0.64 -4.41 27.39
N SER A 222 0.46 -5.67 26.97
CA SER A 222 0.46 -6.85 27.84
C SER A 222 1.85 -7.43 28.12
N GLY A 223 2.89 -7.00 27.38
CA GLY A 223 4.24 -7.56 27.47
C GLY A 223 4.40 -8.91 26.76
N GLU A 224 3.47 -9.25 25.85
CA GLU A 224 3.59 -10.43 24.99
C GLU A 224 4.59 -10.23 23.85
N ASP A 225 5.04 -11.32 23.21
CA ASP A 225 5.93 -11.21 22.05
C ASP A 225 5.18 -10.59 20.87
N VAL A 226 5.56 -9.37 20.51
CA VAL A 226 4.93 -8.59 19.44
C VAL A 226 5.16 -9.19 18.06
N VAL A 227 6.25 -9.95 17.87
CA VAL A 227 6.52 -10.64 16.59
C VAL A 227 5.55 -11.81 16.44
N GLU A 228 5.37 -12.60 17.48
CA GLU A 228 4.38 -13.70 17.48
C GLU A 228 2.95 -13.18 17.32
N ALA A 229 2.61 -12.06 17.96
CA ALA A 229 1.31 -11.42 17.78
C ALA A 229 1.08 -10.98 16.33
N ALA A 230 2.10 -10.39 15.68
CA ALA A 230 2.04 -10.03 14.27
C ALA A 230 1.85 -11.25 13.37
N LEU A 231 2.69 -12.28 13.55
CA LEU A 231 2.62 -13.53 12.79
C LEU A 231 1.21 -14.15 12.85
N LYS A 232 0.66 -14.23 14.05
CA LYS A 232 -0.71 -14.76 14.26
C LYS A 232 -1.78 -13.88 13.63
N ALA A 233 -1.67 -12.55 13.75
CA ALA A 233 -2.70 -11.63 13.27
C ALA A 233 -2.80 -11.61 11.73
N MET A 234 -1.64 -11.72 11.04
CA MET A 234 -1.55 -11.63 9.58
C MET A 234 -1.41 -12.99 8.87
N ASP A 235 -1.44 -14.12 9.60
CA ASP A 235 -1.13 -15.47 9.08
C ASP A 235 0.23 -15.46 8.37
N GLY A 236 1.25 -14.97 9.07
CA GLY A 236 2.58 -14.71 8.52
C GLY A 236 3.60 -15.80 8.80
N TYR A 237 4.73 -15.72 8.11
CA TYR A 237 5.88 -16.62 8.21
C TYR A 237 7.09 -15.83 8.68
N LEU A 238 7.78 -16.29 9.72
CA LEU A 238 9.04 -15.68 10.15
C LEU A 238 10.17 -16.10 9.20
N LEU A 239 10.72 -15.15 8.44
CA LEU A 239 11.81 -15.40 7.50
C LEU A 239 13.20 -15.22 8.15
N ALA A 240 13.33 -14.19 8.99
CA ALA A 240 14.53 -13.93 9.80
C ALA A 240 14.19 -13.07 11.02
N LYS A 241 15.01 -13.16 12.08
CA LYS A 241 14.95 -12.28 13.24
C LYS A 241 16.39 -12.00 13.69
N GLY A 242 16.78 -10.73 13.72
CA GLY A 242 18.13 -10.32 14.12
C GLY A 242 18.47 -8.90 13.69
N LYS A 243 19.77 -8.60 13.66
CA LYS A 243 20.25 -7.26 13.31
C LYS A 243 20.34 -7.05 11.80
N VAL A 244 19.96 -5.85 11.37
CA VAL A 244 20.30 -5.36 10.04
C VAL A 244 21.82 -5.17 9.98
N LYS A 245 22.51 -6.04 9.25
CA LYS A 245 23.98 -6.03 9.11
C LYS A 245 24.46 -5.01 8.09
N LYS A 246 23.67 -4.79 7.03
CA LYS A 246 24.01 -3.90 5.93
C LYS A 246 22.74 -3.48 5.21
N LYS A 247 22.70 -2.22 4.74
CA LYS A 247 21.74 -1.72 3.75
C LYS A 247 22.50 -1.10 2.58
N THR A 248 22.09 -1.39 1.36
CA THR A 248 22.51 -0.66 0.15
C THR A 248 21.31 0.03 -0.43
N GLU A 249 21.49 1.21 -1.03
CA GLU A 249 20.40 1.98 -1.61
C GLU A 249 20.90 2.76 -2.84
N GLU A 250 20.10 2.77 -3.89
CA GLU A 250 20.32 3.52 -5.12
C GLU A 250 18.99 4.08 -5.61
N VAL A 251 18.96 5.37 -5.95
CA VAL A 251 17.79 6.01 -6.59
C VAL A 251 17.97 5.99 -8.09
N LYS A 252 17.02 5.41 -8.81
CA LYS A 252 17.05 5.30 -10.26
C LYS A 252 15.66 5.49 -10.85
N ALA A 253 15.54 6.41 -11.82
CA ALA A 253 14.28 6.70 -12.52
C ALA A 253 13.08 6.96 -11.58
N GLY A 254 13.31 7.62 -10.42
CA GLY A 254 12.26 7.93 -9.44
C GLY A 254 11.86 6.79 -8.51
N PHE A 255 12.61 5.69 -8.52
CA PHE A 255 12.44 4.55 -7.62
C PHE A 255 13.68 4.31 -6.75
N ASP A 256 13.44 3.86 -5.53
CA ASP A 256 14.47 3.44 -4.58
C ASP A 256 14.74 1.94 -4.75
N TYR A 257 15.95 1.58 -5.15
CA TYR A 257 16.41 0.18 -5.24
C TYR A 257 17.40 -0.12 -4.13
N GLY A 258 17.40 -1.32 -3.61
CA GLY A 258 18.41 -1.70 -2.63
C GLY A 258 18.32 -3.13 -2.12
N LYS A 259 19.23 -3.42 -1.18
CA LYS A 259 19.30 -4.70 -0.49
C LYS A 259 19.45 -4.46 1.00
N VAL A 260 18.72 -5.23 1.80
CA VAL A 260 18.83 -5.26 3.26
C VAL A 260 19.28 -6.66 3.69
N TYR A 261 20.34 -6.71 4.50
CA TYR A 261 20.94 -7.95 5.00
C TYR A 261 20.58 -8.12 6.47
N VAL A 262 19.80 -9.16 6.80
CA VAL A 262 19.39 -9.52 8.16
C VAL A 262 19.80 -10.97 8.41
N GLU A 263 20.76 -11.19 9.28
CA GLU A 263 21.40 -12.49 9.53
C GLU A 263 21.87 -13.16 8.22
N ASP A 264 21.27 -14.28 7.82
CA ASP A 264 21.57 -15.02 6.59
C ASP A 264 20.54 -14.77 5.47
N VAL A 265 19.61 -13.82 5.70
CA VAL A 265 18.58 -13.43 4.74
C VAL A 265 18.93 -12.09 4.09
N VAL A 266 18.76 -12.00 2.78
CA VAL A 266 18.88 -10.78 1.98
C VAL A 266 17.54 -10.45 1.36
N VAL A 267 17.07 -9.22 1.54
CA VAL A 267 15.83 -8.72 0.94
C VAL A 267 16.18 -7.69 -0.11
N ASP A 268 15.81 -7.95 -1.37
CA ASP A 268 15.90 -7.01 -2.47
C ASP A 268 14.59 -6.21 -2.60
N TYR A 269 14.71 -4.90 -2.85
CA TYR A 269 13.55 -4.03 -3.00
C TYR A 269 13.67 -3.07 -4.19
N LYS A 270 12.51 -2.68 -4.73
CA LYS A 270 12.26 -1.51 -5.58
C LYS A 270 11.08 -0.78 -4.96
N ASN A 271 11.30 0.31 -4.24
CA ASN A 271 10.40 0.94 -3.29
C ASN A 271 9.91 -0.07 -2.22
N GLU A 272 9.20 -1.12 -2.65
CA GLU A 272 8.70 -2.24 -1.86
C GLU A 272 9.63 -3.45 -1.95
N ASN A 273 9.56 -4.33 -0.95
CA ASN A 273 10.30 -5.57 -0.91
C ASN A 273 9.78 -6.54 -2.00
N MET A 274 10.68 -7.03 -2.85
CA MET A 274 10.34 -7.84 -4.01
C MET A 274 10.69 -9.31 -3.86
N VAL A 275 11.86 -9.61 -3.30
CA VAL A 275 12.33 -10.98 -3.11
C VAL A 275 13.21 -11.08 -1.87
N ALA A 276 13.04 -12.13 -1.09
CA ALA A 276 13.91 -12.50 0.01
C ALA A 276 14.69 -13.76 -0.33
N TRP A 277 15.99 -13.74 -0.03
CA TRP A 277 16.93 -14.81 -0.33
C TRP A 277 17.59 -15.37 0.92
N LYS A 278 17.84 -16.68 0.91
CA LYS A 278 18.72 -17.35 1.87
C LYS A 278 19.64 -18.30 1.12
N GLU A 279 20.95 -18.17 1.32
CA GLU A 279 21.98 -18.99 0.64
C GLU A 279 21.81 -19.01 -0.91
N GLY A 280 21.43 -17.86 -1.49
CA GLY A 280 21.21 -17.72 -2.93
C GLY A 280 19.91 -18.36 -3.46
N LYS A 281 19.06 -18.89 -2.59
CA LYS A 281 17.75 -19.45 -2.95
C LYS A 281 16.64 -18.50 -2.50
N PRO A 282 15.55 -18.33 -3.27
CA PRO A 282 14.43 -17.51 -2.84
C PRO A 282 13.71 -18.17 -1.66
N LEU A 283 13.44 -17.38 -0.61
CA LEU A 283 12.53 -17.72 0.49
C LEU A 283 11.10 -17.29 0.20
N THR A 284 10.94 -16.17 -0.47
CA THR A 284 9.66 -15.65 -0.92
C THR A 284 9.88 -14.56 -1.95
N MET A 285 8.89 -14.30 -2.77
CA MET A 285 8.90 -13.28 -3.81
C MET A 285 7.51 -12.69 -4.01
N VAL A 286 7.44 -11.51 -4.61
CA VAL A 286 6.16 -10.95 -5.06
C VAL A 286 5.40 -11.97 -5.93
N PRO A 287 4.07 -11.98 -5.85
CA PRO A 287 3.17 -11.05 -5.13
C PRO A 287 3.07 -11.28 -3.62
N ASP A 288 3.69 -12.32 -3.03
CA ASP A 288 3.75 -12.51 -1.59
C ASP A 288 4.46 -11.31 -0.94
N SER A 289 4.04 -10.93 0.28
CA SER A 289 4.58 -9.77 0.96
C SER A 289 5.81 -10.12 1.80
N ILE A 290 6.74 -9.18 1.92
CA ILE A 290 7.92 -9.25 2.79
C ILE A 290 7.92 -7.98 3.65
N CYS A 291 7.71 -8.12 4.94
CA CYS A 291 7.39 -7.04 5.85
C CYS A 291 8.47 -6.84 6.92
N TRP A 292 8.63 -5.61 7.39
CA TRP A 292 9.59 -5.25 8.43
C TRP A 292 8.91 -4.90 9.75
N LEU A 293 9.31 -5.55 10.82
CA LEU A 293 8.89 -5.22 12.18
C LEU A 293 10.12 -5.14 13.07
N THR A 294 10.27 -4.09 13.89
CA THR A 294 11.29 -4.12 14.94
C THR A 294 10.92 -5.18 15.99
N THR A 295 11.92 -5.72 16.69
CA THR A 295 11.67 -6.73 17.74
C THR A 295 10.90 -6.19 18.94
N ASP A 296 10.76 -4.87 19.07
CA ASP A 296 9.92 -4.18 20.06
C ASP A 296 8.56 -3.73 19.52
N GLY A 297 8.20 -4.16 18.29
CA GLY A 297 6.85 -4.04 17.74
C GLY A 297 6.53 -2.77 16.95
N LYS A 298 7.55 -2.11 16.38
CA LYS A 298 7.32 -0.97 15.48
C LYS A 298 7.39 -1.43 14.02
N PRO A 299 6.28 -1.32 13.23
CA PRO A 299 6.33 -1.49 11.79
C PRO A 299 7.25 -0.47 11.11
N LEU A 300 7.97 -0.89 10.08
CA LEU A 300 8.94 -0.07 9.36
C LEU A 300 8.69 -0.09 7.85
N THR A 301 9.02 1.03 7.21
CA THR A 301 9.21 1.11 5.76
C THR A 301 10.69 0.98 5.41
N ASN A 302 11.02 0.77 4.12
CA ASN A 302 12.41 0.68 3.66
C ASN A 302 13.22 1.95 4.01
N VAL A 303 12.57 3.12 4.05
CA VAL A 303 13.20 4.39 4.46
C VAL A 303 13.62 4.38 5.94
N ASP A 304 12.90 3.66 6.79
CA ASP A 304 13.21 3.58 8.23
C ASP A 304 14.33 2.58 8.56
N ILE A 305 14.63 1.64 7.66
CA ILE A 305 15.65 0.61 7.88
C ILE A 305 17.04 1.23 7.93
N LYS A 306 17.77 0.89 9.00
CA LYS A 306 19.17 1.31 9.24
C LYS A 306 19.98 0.14 9.78
N GLU A 307 21.28 0.14 9.47
CA GLU A 307 22.23 -0.83 10.05
C GLU A 307 22.20 -0.78 11.58
N GLY A 308 22.26 -1.94 12.20
CA GLY A 308 22.21 -2.13 13.65
C GLY A 308 20.82 -2.25 14.26
N LEU A 309 19.73 -2.01 13.51
CA LEU A 309 18.38 -2.24 14.00
C LEU A 309 18.11 -3.73 14.21
N ASP A 310 17.44 -4.07 15.33
CA ASP A 310 16.93 -5.42 15.59
C ASP A 310 15.52 -5.54 14.95
N VAL A 311 15.40 -6.43 13.96
CA VAL A 311 14.18 -6.59 13.17
C VAL A 311 13.76 -8.05 13.03
N ALA A 312 12.47 -8.25 12.79
CA ALA A 312 11.89 -9.45 12.21
C ALA A 312 11.53 -9.19 10.75
N VAL A 313 11.89 -10.10 9.87
CA VAL A 313 11.47 -10.17 8.48
C VAL A 313 10.31 -11.13 8.42
N ILE A 314 9.13 -10.67 8.04
CA ILE A 314 7.90 -11.46 8.06
C ILE A 314 7.37 -11.58 6.63
N GLY A 315 7.18 -12.83 6.18
CA GLY A 315 6.51 -13.12 4.93
C GLY A 315 4.99 -13.29 5.12
N LYS A 316 4.21 -12.97 4.10
CA LYS A 316 2.78 -13.22 4.07
C LYS A 316 2.35 -13.63 2.66
N LYS A 317 1.51 -14.67 2.57
CA LYS A 317 0.97 -15.11 1.29
C LYS A 317 0.10 -14.04 0.63
N ALA A 318 0.22 -13.92 -0.69
CA ALA A 318 -0.64 -13.06 -1.49
C ALA A 318 -2.09 -13.54 -1.49
N HIS A 319 -3.02 -12.62 -1.71
CA HIS A 319 -4.42 -12.96 -1.96
C HIS A 319 -4.57 -13.80 -3.24
N GLU A 320 -5.58 -14.67 -3.30
CA GLU A 320 -5.79 -15.62 -4.41
C GLU A 320 -5.89 -14.95 -5.79
N LYS A 321 -6.41 -13.73 -5.85
CA LYS A 321 -6.48 -12.94 -7.10
C LYS A 321 -5.10 -12.68 -7.73
N TRP A 322 -4.03 -12.71 -6.95
CA TRP A 322 -2.65 -12.62 -7.44
C TRP A 322 -2.07 -13.95 -7.92
N ARG A 323 -2.64 -15.09 -7.48
CA ARG A 323 -2.08 -16.42 -7.70
C ARG A 323 -2.50 -17.00 -9.05
N VAL A 324 -2.40 -16.16 -10.07
CA VAL A 324 -2.61 -16.48 -11.49
C VAL A 324 -1.31 -16.14 -12.25
N PRO A 325 -1.04 -16.75 -13.41
CA PRO A 325 0.18 -16.48 -14.17
C PRO A 325 0.42 -14.99 -14.44
N GLU A 326 -0.64 -14.27 -14.82
CA GLU A 326 -0.62 -12.83 -15.10
C GLU A 326 -0.26 -12.01 -13.85
N GLY A 327 -0.67 -12.46 -12.67
CA GLY A 327 -0.39 -11.78 -11.39
C GLY A 327 1.09 -11.79 -11.01
N PHE A 328 1.85 -12.77 -11.46
CA PHE A 328 3.30 -12.79 -11.32
C PHE A 328 3.97 -12.03 -12.48
N GLU A 329 3.42 -12.11 -13.69
CA GLU A 329 4.02 -11.53 -14.88
C GLU A 329 4.18 -10.01 -14.80
N VAL A 330 3.23 -9.30 -14.14
CA VAL A 330 3.32 -7.84 -13.94
C VAL A 330 4.52 -7.40 -13.09
N PHE A 331 5.13 -8.33 -12.32
CA PHE A 331 6.35 -8.07 -11.53
C PHE A 331 7.61 -8.59 -12.20
N ARG A 332 7.51 -9.38 -13.25
CA ARG A 332 8.66 -10.12 -13.86
C ARG A 332 9.79 -9.20 -14.28
N HIS A 333 9.50 -8.04 -14.85
CA HIS A 333 10.52 -7.08 -15.27
C HIS A 333 11.35 -6.56 -14.09
N ILE A 334 10.74 -6.33 -12.93
CA ILE A 334 11.42 -5.91 -11.70
C ILE A 334 12.27 -7.06 -11.16
N LEU A 335 11.69 -8.25 -11.08
CA LEU A 335 12.38 -9.43 -10.55
C LEU A 335 13.64 -9.77 -11.38
N LYS A 336 13.56 -9.65 -12.71
CA LYS A 336 14.74 -9.81 -13.58
C LYS A 336 15.83 -8.79 -13.29
N LEU A 337 15.47 -7.52 -13.07
CA LEU A 337 16.43 -6.48 -12.66
C LEU A 337 17.09 -6.78 -11.32
N LEU A 338 16.40 -7.48 -10.42
CA LEU A 338 16.90 -7.91 -9.11
C LEU A 338 17.59 -9.28 -9.13
N GLY A 339 17.69 -9.92 -10.31
CA GLY A 339 18.42 -11.18 -10.51
C GLY A 339 17.57 -12.45 -10.30
N TYR A 340 16.24 -12.34 -10.31
CA TYR A 340 15.33 -13.48 -10.26
C TYR A 340 14.68 -13.73 -11.64
N GLU A 341 14.97 -14.87 -12.23
CA GLU A 341 14.43 -15.29 -13.55
C GLU A 341 13.52 -16.52 -13.45
N GLY A 342 13.27 -17.03 -12.22
CA GLY A 342 12.44 -18.19 -11.99
C GLY A 342 10.94 -17.92 -12.11
N GLU A 343 10.15 -18.98 -11.89
CA GLU A 343 8.69 -18.90 -11.82
C GLU A 343 8.22 -18.56 -10.38
N TYR A 344 6.99 -18.07 -10.26
CA TYR A 344 6.37 -17.86 -8.94
C TYR A 344 6.29 -19.17 -8.17
N LYS A 345 6.74 -19.10 -6.92
CA LYS A 345 6.57 -20.17 -5.94
C LYS A 345 5.94 -19.58 -4.70
N PRO A 346 4.76 -20.08 -4.29
CA PRO A 346 4.10 -19.60 -3.09
C PRO A 346 4.97 -19.76 -1.85
N ILE A 347 4.90 -18.79 -0.94
CA ILE A 347 5.71 -18.77 0.28
C ILE A 347 5.53 -20.04 1.13
N GLU A 348 4.33 -20.62 1.17
CA GLU A 348 4.02 -21.84 1.91
C GLU A 348 4.72 -23.09 1.35
N GLU A 349 5.26 -23.03 0.14
CA GLU A 349 6.08 -24.10 -0.44
C GLU A 349 7.57 -23.90 -0.15
N LEU A 350 7.99 -22.65 0.08
CA LEU A 350 9.39 -22.28 0.28
C LEU A 350 9.79 -22.24 1.75
N VAL A 351 8.89 -21.82 2.62
CA VAL A 351 9.10 -21.72 4.07
C VAL A 351 8.39 -22.87 4.74
N LYS A 352 9.17 -23.84 5.25
CA LYS A 352 8.64 -25.00 5.98
C LYS A 352 8.79 -24.81 7.47
#